data_18ca74e739c4b61a9070532258434a9b
#
_entry.id   18ca74e739c4b61a9070532258434a9b
#
_cell.length_a   1.000
_cell.length_b   1.000
_cell.length_c   1.000
_cell.angle_alpha   90.00
_cell.angle_beta   90.00
_cell.angle_gamma   90.00
#
_symmetry.space_group_name_H-M   'P 1'
#
loop_
_entity.id
_entity.type
_entity.pdbx_description
1 polymer ?
#
loop_
_entity_poly.entity_id
_entity_poly.type
_entity_poly.pdbx_seq_one_letter_code
_entity_poly.pdbx_strand_id
1 'polypeptide(L)'
;MVGDIGGTNARFALVVPGESDLISIKALSCSEFETVQDAIKAYLSSIRKVEISSSCIASAGTTHLDIFKPANNDWVINKVDVSSALNDVNVSWINDFSAQALATSTLSNDDLIELNKGNPQADRVRLVIGPGTGLGTCGLTKASSGWKTLPAQGGHLSLIHI
;
A
#
# COMPACT_ATOMS: atom_id res chain seq x y z
N MET A 1 0.97 -1.09 12.88
CA MET A 1 0.99 0.17 12.10
C MET A 1 0.82 -0.14 10.62
N VAL A 2 0.11 0.69 9.89
CA VAL A 2 0.03 0.64 8.43
C VAL A 2 0.60 1.91 7.82
N GLY A 3 1.15 1.83 6.62
CA GLY A 3 1.72 2.97 5.91
C GLY A 3 1.46 2.91 4.40
N ASP A 4 1.41 4.08 3.77
CA ASP A 4 1.34 4.27 2.33
C ASP A 4 2.37 5.34 1.94
N ILE A 5 3.40 4.95 1.21
CA ILE A 5 4.49 5.84 0.79
C ILE A 5 4.32 6.16 -0.69
N GLY A 6 3.78 7.34 -0.94
CA GLY A 6 3.67 7.91 -2.28
C GLY A 6 4.86 8.79 -2.66
N GLY A 7 4.77 9.42 -3.82
CA GLY A 7 5.81 10.34 -4.31
C GLY A 7 5.92 11.63 -3.50
N THR A 8 4.81 12.15 -3.01
CA THR A 8 4.75 13.46 -2.33
C THR A 8 4.46 13.33 -0.84
N ASN A 9 3.63 12.37 -0.46
CA ASN A 9 3.19 12.18 0.91
C ASN A 9 3.42 10.75 1.36
N ALA A 10 3.81 10.60 2.62
CA ALA A 10 3.76 9.35 3.37
C ALA A 10 2.59 9.42 4.36
N ARG A 11 1.70 8.44 4.31
CA ARG A 11 0.55 8.33 5.20
C ARG A 11 0.74 7.18 6.14
N PHE A 12 0.48 7.43 7.42
CA PHE A 12 0.58 6.41 8.46
C PHE A 12 -0.70 6.37 9.29
N ALA A 13 -1.03 5.17 9.77
CA ALA A 13 -2.15 4.96 10.68
C ALA A 13 -1.87 3.77 11.60
N LEU A 14 -2.66 3.68 12.66
CA LEU A 14 -2.69 2.50 13.52
C LEU A 14 -3.96 1.70 13.26
N VAL A 15 -3.85 0.40 13.44
CA VAL A 15 -4.97 -0.55 13.46
C VAL A 15 -4.88 -1.32 14.78
N VAL A 16 -5.97 -1.39 15.50
CA VAL A 16 -6.08 -2.25 16.69
C VAL A 16 -6.30 -3.69 16.22
N PRO A 17 -5.57 -4.67 16.75
CA PRO A 17 -5.79 -6.07 16.39
C PRO A 17 -7.25 -6.50 16.57
N GLY A 18 -7.85 -7.05 15.51
CA GLY A 18 -9.26 -7.47 15.49
C GLY A 18 -10.25 -6.39 15.04
N GLU A 19 -9.80 -5.16 14.86
CA GLU A 19 -10.61 -4.06 14.34
C GLU A 19 -10.20 -3.72 12.89
N SER A 20 -11.11 -3.12 12.13
CA SER A 20 -10.84 -2.66 10.77
C SER A 20 -10.60 -1.16 10.67
N ASP A 21 -10.95 -0.43 11.72
CA ASP A 21 -10.90 1.03 11.70
C ASP A 21 -9.46 1.54 11.84
N LEU A 22 -9.13 2.53 11.02
CA LEU A 22 -7.86 3.24 11.09
C LEU A 22 -7.96 4.35 12.13
N ILE A 23 -7.01 4.37 13.05
CA ILE A 23 -6.88 5.43 14.06
C ILE A 23 -5.55 6.17 13.92
N SER A 24 -5.47 7.38 14.47
CA SER A 24 -4.26 8.21 14.43
C SER A 24 -3.72 8.44 13.02
N ILE A 25 -4.60 8.61 12.05
CA ILE A 25 -4.23 8.80 10.64
C ILE A 25 -3.48 10.13 10.51
N LYS A 26 -2.31 10.11 9.86
CA LYS A 26 -1.54 11.31 9.50
C LYS A 26 -0.94 11.18 8.12
N ALA A 27 -0.94 12.29 7.39
CA ALA A 27 -0.19 12.49 6.16
C ALA A 27 0.97 13.44 6.45
N LEU A 28 2.17 13.04 6.07
CA LEU A 28 3.40 13.80 6.20
C LEU A 28 3.96 14.07 4.80
N SER A 29 4.45 15.28 4.55
CA SER A 29 5.11 15.60 3.28
C SER A 29 6.48 14.91 3.23
N CYS A 30 6.74 14.14 2.17
CA CYS A 30 8.04 13.47 2.02
C CYS A 30 9.20 14.46 1.96
N SER A 31 8.99 15.68 1.46
CA SER A 31 10.01 16.72 1.35
C SER A 31 10.45 17.31 2.69
N GLU A 32 9.73 17.06 3.78
CA GLU A 32 10.08 17.52 5.12
C GLU A 32 11.06 16.57 5.84
N PHE A 33 11.37 15.42 5.25
CA PHE A 33 12.20 14.40 5.87
C PHE A 33 13.27 13.89 4.89
N GLU A 34 14.46 13.66 5.40
CA GLU A 34 15.56 13.10 4.59
C GLU A 34 15.32 11.62 4.28
N THR A 35 14.70 10.88 5.21
CA THR A 35 14.47 9.45 5.09
C THR A 35 13.05 9.06 5.53
N VAL A 36 12.60 7.89 5.08
CA VAL A 36 11.34 7.30 5.54
C VAL A 36 11.38 7.00 7.05
N GLN A 37 12.54 6.66 7.59
CA GLN A 37 12.72 6.40 9.02
C GLN A 37 12.44 7.66 9.85
N ASP A 38 12.85 8.83 9.36
CA ASP A 38 12.62 10.09 10.04
C ASP A 38 11.12 10.45 10.03
N ALA A 39 10.45 10.22 8.90
CA ALA A 39 9.01 10.39 8.81
C ALA A 39 8.26 9.42 9.76
N ILE A 40 8.68 8.17 9.86
CA ILE A 40 8.10 7.19 10.81
C ILE A 40 8.32 7.64 12.26
N LYS A 41 9.52 8.06 12.62
CA LYS A 41 9.81 8.58 13.97
C LYS A 41 8.98 9.82 14.31
N ALA A 42 8.85 10.75 13.36
CA ALA A 42 8.00 11.93 13.51
C ALA A 42 6.53 11.55 13.72
N TYR A 43 6.03 10.60 12.93
CA TYR A 43 4.68 10.06 13.12
C TYR A 43 4.49 9.48 14.53
N LEU A 44 5.37 8.55 14.95
CA LEU A 44 5.27 7.89 16.25
C LEU A 44 5.38 8.89 17.42
N SER A 45 6.23 9.91 17.29
CA SER A 45 6.38 10.96 18.30
C SER A 45 5.14 11.87 18.40
N SER A 46 4.34 11.93 17.36
CA SER A 46 3.14 12.79 17.26
C SER A 46 1.86 12.13 17.77
N ILE A 47 1.91 10.87 18.13
CA ILE A 47 0.79 10.10 18.67
C ILE A 47 1.06 9.67 20.11
N ARG A 48 0.05 9.16 20.80
CA ARG A 48 0.25 8.57 22.13
C ARG A 48 1.23 7.41 22.04
N LYS A 49 2.07 7.23 23.06
CA LYS A 49 2.99 6.10 23.12
C LYS A 49 2.20 4.78 23.01
N VAL A 50 2.52 4.03 21.98
CA VAL A 50 1.92 2.72 21.67
C VAL A 50 3.05 1.74 21.36
N GLU A 51 2.81 0.48 21.62
CA GLU A 51 3.67 -0.60 21.19
C GLU A 51 3.19 -1.08 19.81
N ILE A 52 4.09 -1.08 18.83
CA ILE A 52 3.82 -1.59 17.51
C ILE A 52 4.20 -3.06 17.46
N SER A 53 3.26 -3.95 17.31
CA SER A 53 3.49 -5.40 17.22
C SER A 53 3.84 -5.88 15.81
N SER A 54 3.35 -5.18 14.79
CA SER A 54 3.62 -5.48 13.37
C SER A 54 3.37 -4.25 12.53
N SER A 55 3.94 -4.22 11.32
CA SER A 55 3.69 -3.15 10.36
C SER A 55 3.48 -3.71 8.95
N CYS A 56 2.64 -3.01 8.16
CA CYS A 56 2.51 -3.25 6.73
C CYS A 56 2.59 -1.91 6.01
N ILE A 57 3.52 -1.79 5.07
CA ILE A 57 3.75 -0.55 4.34
C ILE A 57 3.58 -0.79 2.85
N ALA A 58 2.70 -0.03 2.24
CA ALA A 58 2.52 0.03 0.80
C ALA A 58 3.45 1.08 0.19
N SER A 59 4.00 0.79 -0.98
CA SER A 59 4.80 1.75 -1.74
C SER A 59 4.79 1.41 -3.22
N ALA A 60 4.86 2.43 -4.05
CA ALA A 60 5.11 2.26 -5.48
C ALA A 60 6.53 1.70 -5.71
N GLY A 61 6.69 0.83 -6.69
CA GLY A 61 7.99 0.30 -7.11
C GLY A 61 8.26 -1.15 -6.70
N THR A 62 9.53 -1.50 -6.60
CA THR A 62 10.02 -2.88 -6.45
C THR A 62 10.08 -3.35 -5.01
N THR A 63 8.95 -3.36 -4.33
CA THR A 63 8.86 -3.68 -2.89
C THR A 63 9.30 -5.11 -2.52
N HIS A 64 9.64 -5.97 -3.49
CA HIS A 64 10.20 -7.30 -3.23
C HIS A 64 11.71 -7.28 -2.93
N LEU A 65 12.42 -6.21 -3.30
CA LEU A 65 13.84 -6.03 -2.99
C LEU A 65 14.04 -5.55 -1.55
N ASP A 66 15.18 -5.86 -0.94
CA ASP A 66 15.53 -5.40 0.42
C ASP A 66 15.85 -3.92 0.46
N ILE A 67 16.44 -3.41 -0.61
CA ILE A 67 16.71 -1.98 -0.82
C ILE A 67 16.04 -1.57 -2.11
N PHE A 68 15.21 -0.55 -2.07
CA PHE A 68 14.52 -0.03 -3.26
C PHE A 68 14.25 1.47 -3.16
N LYS A 69 13.99 2.08 -4.32
CA LYS A 69 13.55 3.47 -4.42
C LYS A 69 12.08 3.48 -4.86
N PRO A 70 11.19 4.12 -4.10
CA PRO A 70 9.80 4.32 -4.54
C PRO A 70 9.73 5.15 -5.82
N ALA A 71 8.73 4.91 -6.63
CA ALA A 71 8.50 5.74 -7.81
C ALA A 71 8.15 7.18 -7.40
N ASN A 72 8.76 8.16 -8.07
CA ASN A 72 8.53 9.60 -7.84
C ASN A 72 8.82 10.07 -6.40
N ASN A 73 9.73 9.41 -5.71
CA ASN A 73 10.21 9.76 -4.37
C ASN A 73 11.74 9.64 -4.36
N ASP A 74 12.41 10.52 -3.62
CA ASP A 74 13.88 10.53 -3.55
C ASP A 74 14.44 9.62 -2.46
N TRP A 75 13.62 9.10 -1.59
CA TRP A 75 14.05 8.19 -0.55
C TRP A 75 14.60 6.88 -1.11
N VAL A 76 15.66 6.39 -0.50
CA VAL A 76 16.13 5.01 -0.67
C VAL A 76 15.67 4.24 0.57
N ILE A 77 14.81 3.27 0.39
CA ILE A 77 14.25 2.48 1.48
C ILE A 77 15.10 1.22 1.64
N ASN A 78 15.71 1.08 2.81
CA ASN A 78 16.29 -0.16 3.29
C ASN A 78 15.34 -0.76 4.34
N LYS A 79 14.84 -1.95 4.09
CA LYS A 79 13.85 -2.61 4.96
C LYS A 79 14.36 -2.87 6.38
N VAL A 80 15.64 -3.18 6.52
CA VAL A 80 16.28 -3.41 7.83
C VAL A 80 16.26 -2.12 8.64
N ASP A 81 16.62 -0.99 8.04
CA ASP A 81 16.65 0.29 8.73
C ASP A 81 15.24 0.74 9.16
N VAL A 82 14.21 0.44 8.34
CA VAL A 82 12.81 0.71 8.69
C VAL A 82 12.35 -0.19 9.84
N SER A 83 12.71 -1.48 9.84
CA SER A 83 12.42 -2.39 10.95
C SER A 83 13.06 -1.88 12.25
N SER A 84 14.34 -1.48 12.20
CA SER A 84 15.05 -0.93 13.36
C SER A 84 14.44 0.36 13.86
N ALA A 85 13.95 1.24 12.99
CA ALA A 85 13.22 2.45 13.39
C ALA A 85 11.89 2.16 14.11
N LEU A 86 11.37 0.94 13.97
CA LEU A 86 10.18 0.43 14.64
C LEU A 86 10.49 -0.54 15.79
N ASN A 87 11.71 -0.52 16.35
CA ASN A 87 12.19 -1.43 17.39
C ASN A 87 12.20 -2.90 16.95
N ASP A 88 12.74 -3.15 15.77
CA ASP A 88 12.89 -4.46 15.14
C ASP A 88 11.56 -5.22 14.91
N VAL A 89 10.50 -4.46 14.73
CA VAL A 89 9.18 -5.00 14.36
C VAL A 89 9.22 -5.58 12.95
N ASN A 90 8.54 -6.70 12.76
CA ASN A 90 8.34 -7.27 11.44
C ASN A 90 7.52 -6.33 10.54
N VAL A 91 8.14 -5.89 9.45
CA VAL A 91 7.52 -4.99 8.47
C VAL A 91 7.26 -5.75 7.17
N SER A 92 6.00 -5.95 6.85
CA SER A 92 5.57 -6.45 5.55
C SER A 92 5.52 -5.30 4.54
N TRP A 93 6.00 -5.56 3.33
CA TRP A 93 5.98 -4.60 2.24
C TRP A 93 5.08 -5.07 1.11
N ILE A 94 4.27 -4.19 0.59
CA ILE A 94 3.35 -4.47 -0.50
C ILE A 94 3.42 -3.35 -1.54
N ASN A 95 3.23 -3.69 -2.81
CA ASN A 95 3.07 -2.66 -3.83
C ASN A 95 1.75 -1.90 -3.61
N ASP A 96 1.73 -0.59 -3.88
CA ASP A 96 0.59 0.31 -3.69
C ASP A 96 -0.68 -0.16 -4.41
N PHE A 97 -0.59 -0.58 -5.68
CA PHE A 97 -1.72 -1.13 -6.42
C PHE A 97 -2.17 -2.50 -5.92
N SER A 98 -1.25 -3.30 -5.40
CA SER A 98 -1.60 -4.55 -4.72
C SER A 98 -2.38 -4.27 -3.43
N ALA A 99 -2.00 -3.25 -2.67
CA ALA A 99 -2.76 -2.81 -1.49
C ALA A 99 -4.16 -2.31 -1.87
N GLN A 100 -4.27 -1.47 -2.91
CA GLN A 100 -5.56 -1.01 -3.42
C GLN A 100 -6.44 -2.16 -3.90
N ALA A 101 -5.88 -3.14 -4.62
CA ALA A 101 -6.62 -4.31 -5.07
C ALA A 101 -7.18 -5.11 -3.89
N LEU A 102 -6.38 -5.34 -2.85
CA LEU A 102 -6.85 -6.00 -1.62
C LEU A 102 -7.95 -5.20 -0.94
N ALA A 103 -7.84 -3.88 -0.87
CA ALA A 103 -8.86 -3.02 -0.30
C ALA A 103 -10.21 -3.16 -0.99
N THR A 104 -10.27 -3.46 -2.30
CA THR A 104 -11.54 -3.69 -3.00
C THR A 104 -12.32 -4.90 -2.48
N SER A 105 -11.68 -5.81 -1.75
CA SER A 105 -12.35 -6.95 -1.15
C SER A 105 -13.14 -6.60 0.13
N THR A 106 -12.90 -5.42 0.71
CA THR A 106 -13.56 -4.94 1.92
C THR A 106 -14.60 -3.85 1.66
N LEU A 107 -14.72 -3.37 0.40
CA LEU A 107 -15.70 -2.36 0.01
C LEU A 107 -17.13 -2.92 0.06
N SER A 108 -18.05 -2.10 0.53
CA SER A 108 -19.48 -2.31 0.47
C SER A 108 -20.07 -1.74 -0.82
N ASN A 109 -21.34 -2.03 -1.10
CA ASN A 109 -22.01 -1.44 -2.25
C ASN A 109 -22.11 0.10 -2.17
N ASP A 110 -22.12 0.65 -0.97
CA ASP A 110 -22.19 2.12 -0.76
C ASP A 110 -20.88 2.83 -1.11
N ASP A 111 -19.77 2.08 -1.16
CA ASP A 111 -18.46 2.58 -1.57
C ASP A 111 -18.23 2.52 -3.08
N LEU A 112 -19.17 1.98 -3.84
CA LEU A 112 -19.04 1.67 -5.25
C LEU A 112 -20.03 2.45 -6.11
N ILE A 113 -19.59 2.87 -7.29
CA ILE A 113 -20.46 3.39 -8.34
C ILE A 113 -20.43 2.40 -9.51
N GLU A 114 -21.58 1.79 -9.81
CA GLU A 114 -21.71 0.91 -10.96
C GLU A 114 -21.75 1.74 -12.26
N LEU A 115 -20.73 1.64 -13.07
CA LEU A 115 -20.65 2.35 -14.35
C LEU A 115 -21.34 1.58 -15.48
N ASN A 116 -21.27 0.26 -15.44
CA ASN A 116 -21.88 -0.62 -16.44
C ASN A 116 -22.31 -1.92 -15.79
N LYS A 117 -23.56 -2.31 -16.01
CA LYS A 117 -24.11 -3.54 -15.45
C LYS A 117 -23.48 -4.76 -16.14
N GLY A 118 -22.72 -5.52 -15.36
CA GLY A 118 -22.10 -6.76 -15.82
C GLY A 118 -22.78 -7.99 -15.26
N ASN A 119 -22.20 -9.15 -15.55
CA ASN A 119 -22.56 -10.42 -14.92
C ASN A 119 -21.36 -10.90 -14.09
N PRO A 120 -21.19 -10.42 -12.84
CA PRO A 120 -20.04 -10.72 -12.01
C PRO A 120 -20.01 -12.19 -11.65
N GLN A 121 -18.84 -12.81 -11.76
CA GLN A 121 -18.59 -14.19 -11.38
C GLN A 121 -17.64 -14.24 -10.19
N ALA A 122 -18.09 -14.82 -9.08
CA ALA A 122 -17.37 -14.78 -7.80
C ALA A 122 -15.97 -15.42 -7.83
N ASP A 123 -15.76 -16.39 -8.72
CA ASP A 123 -14.51 -17.19 -8.77
C ASP A 123 -13.53 -16.71 -9.85
N ARG A 124 -13.83 -15.61 -10.51
CA ARG A 124 -12.95 -15.04 -11.53
C ARG A 124 -12.00 -14.01 -10.96
N VAL A 125 -10.89 -13.82 -11.67
CA VAL A 125 -9.94 -12.75 -11.37
C VAL A 125 -10.65 -11.40 -11.55
N ARG A 126 -10.49 -10.53 -10.54
CA ARG A 126 -10.89 -9.13 -10.62
C ARG A 126 -9.68 -8.33 -11.10
N LEU A 127 -9.87 -7.41 -12.01
CA LEU A 127 -8.84 -6.47 -12.42
C LEU A 127 -9.12 -5.12 -11.78
N VAL A 128 -8.14 -4.60 -11.06
CA VAL A 128 -8.16 -3.25 -10.51
C VAL A 128 -7.27 -2.38 -11.37
N ILE A 129 -7.81 -1.27 -11.84
CA ILE A 129 -7.14 -0.31 -12.72
C ILE A 129 -7.28 1.07 -12.11
N GLY A 130 -6.19 1.82 -12.00
CA GLY A 130 -6.18 3.19 -11.53
C GLY A 130 -5.32 4.09 -12.41
N PRO A 131 -5.93 5.05 -13.09
CA PRO A 131 -5.19 6.08 -13.80
C PRO A 131 -4.60 7.06 -12.78
N GLY A 132 -3.28 7.24 -12.83
CA GLY A 132 -2.51 8.18 -12.02
C GLY A 132 -1.40 8.78 -12.87
N THR A 133 -0.21 9.00 -12.31
CA THR A 133 0.99 9.39 -13.08
C THR A 133 1.34 8.33 -14.13
N GLY A 134 0.99 7.08 -13.88
CA GLY A 134 0.98 5.96 -14.82
C GLY A 134 -0.31 5.16 -14.68
N LEU A 135 -0.50 4.13 -15.52
CA LEU A 135 -1.61 3.21 -15.38
C LEU A 135 -1.22 2.11 -14.37
N GLY A 136 -1.71 2.24 -13.15
CA GLY A 136 -1.59 1.17 -12.17
C GLY A 136 -2.58 0.06 -12.45
N THR A 137 -2.14 -1.18 -12.35
CA THR A 137 -3.00 -2.35 -12.53
C THR A 137 -2.63 -3.46 -11.55
N CYS A 138 -3.62 -4.18 -11.05
CA CYS A 138 -3.41 -5.37 -10.24
C CYS A 138 -4.58 -6.33 -10.42
N GLY A 139 -4.27 -7.60 -10.60
CA GLY A 139 -5.27 -8.67 -10.53
C GLY A 139 -5.53 -9.07 -9.08
N LEU A 140 -6.76 -9.43 -8.74
CA LEU A 140 -7.14 -9.98 -7.44
C LEU A 140 -7.86 -11.31 -7.67
N THR A 141 -7.37 -12.38 -7.05
CA THR A 141 -7.95 -13.71 -7.14
C THR A 141 -8.26 -14.28 -5.76
N LYS A 142 -9.29 -15.11 -5.68
CA LYS A 142 -9.64 -15.81 -4.45
C LYS A 142 -8.88 -17.12 -4.37
N ALA A 143 -8.22 -17.37 -3.24
CA ALA A 143 -7.52 -18.61 -2.93
C ALA A 143 -8.11 -19.21 -1.64
N SER A 144 -7.74 -20.43 -1.29
CA SER A 144 -8.19 -21.09 -0.05
C SER A 144 -7.83 -20.30 1.21
N SER A 145 -6.72 -19.57 1.18
CA SER A 145 -6.23 -18.73 2.29
C SER A 145 -6.75 -17.28 2.27
N GLY A 146 -7.73 -16.95 1.41
CA GLY A 146 -8.26 -15.59 1.23
C GLY A 146 -7.87 -14.97 -0.13
N TRP A 147 -7.98 -13.67 -0.22
CA TRP A 147 -7.65 -12.93 -1.44
C TRP A 147 -6.14 -12.84 -1.66
N LYS A 148 -5.71 -13.02 -2.90
CA LYS A 148 -4.33 -12.86 -3.35
C LYS A 148 -4.23 -11.90 -4.50
N THR A 149 -3.22 -11.06 -4.48
CA THR A 149 -2.90 -10.15 -5.57
C THR A 149 -2.06 -10.86 -6.63
N LEU A 150 -2.34 -10.49 -7.88
CA LEU A 150 -1.52 -10.81 -9.05
C LEU A 150 -0.93 -9.47 -9.52
N PRO A 151 0.26 -9.09 -9.03
CA PRO A 151 0.87 -7.82 -9.40
C PRO A 151 1.07 -7.75 -10.92
N ALA A 152 0.68 -6.64 -11.50
CA ALA A 152 0.87 -6.38 -12.92
C ALA A 152 1.36 -4.95 -13.11
N GLN A 153 2.28 -4.76 -14.06
CA GLN A 153 2.74 -3.45 -14.47
C GLN A 153 2.08 -3.06 -15.79
N GLY A 154 0.76 -2.99 -15.79
CA GLY A 154 -0.04 -2.74 -16.99
C GLY A 154 0.28 -1.42 -17.68
N GLY A 155 0.76 -0.41 -16.92
CA GLY A 155 1.20 0.86 -17.49
C GLY A 155 2.44 0.78 -18.38
N HIS A 156 3.16 -0.34 -18.35
CA HIS A 156 4.31 -0.62 -19.22
C HIS A 156 3.99 -1.55 -20.38
N LEU A 157 2.74 -2.03 -20.48
CA LEU A 157 2.32 -2.82 -21.61
C LEU A 157 2.06 -1.88 -22.81
N SER A 158 2.74 -2.13 -23.91
CA SER A 158 2.48 -1.42 -25.17
C SER A 158 1.24 -1.99 -25.82
N LEU A 159 0.25 -1.15 -26.10
CA LEU A 159 -0.95 -1.50 -26.88
C LEU A 159 -0.75 -1.26 -28.39
N ILE A 160 0.50 -1.08 -28.85
CA ILE A 160 0.82 -0.74 -30.26
C ILE A 160 0.51 -1.88 -31.24
N HIS A 161 0.19 -3.07 -30.76
CA HIS A 161 -0.01 -4.26 -31.59
C HIS A 161 -1.45 -4.83 -31.52
N ILE A 162 -2.43 -4.00 -31.21
CA ILE A 162 -3.85 -4.37 -31.36
C ILE A 162 -4.38 -3.73 -32.62
#